data_667512955ad72d5440aade5e8845905e
#
_entry.id   667512955ad72d5440aade5e8845905e
#
_cell.length_a   1.000
_cell.length_b   1.000
_cell.length_c   1.000
_cell.angle_alpha   90.00
_cell.angle_beta   90.00
_cell.angle_gamma   90.00
#
_symmetry.space_group_name_H-M   'P 1'
#
loop_
_entity.id
_entity.type
_entity.pdbx_description
1 polymer ?
#
loop_
_entity_poly.entity_id
_entity_poly.type
_entity_poly.pdbx_seq_one_letter_code
_entity_poly.pdbx_strand_id
1 'polypeptide(L)'
;MMGAAGAGLALSACGVKGQGGKEKVTRTDVEKYWSGKSKTGKLAWANWPGYMEDDHSTIKAFEKATGIKVDYKEVIQEMGPWFGKIQAPLAAGQSIGFDLMVMTNGIQLEQARQLGYLAPLDQSRLKNFQANAGASFKNPSYDPGNAFTIPYESGITGIAYNTKYVKEEITSIAQLFDPKYKGRVGMMGDSQELGNFGLFLLGIDPEKSTQADWEKAAAKLREQRDKGIVRKYYNQDYVDAVSKGDVWMTMAWSGDVYSMTSPDVRFAIPKEGGTIWTDNMCIPKTAGAPVDAITLMDWLYVPENNAPLTEFVNYITPVPGVKQVVAADAAKATGQEKKDLTRLSTSPLVFPSDADMQRLRHYRRLTQAEETQYQKIFEPIAKGS
;
A
#
# COMPACT_ATOMS: atom_id res chain seq x y z
N MET A 1 -38.02 -9.49 -56.56
CA MET A 1 -36.65 -9.77 -56.08
C MET A 1 -36.45 -9.01 -54.80
N MET A 2 -36.52 -9.70 -53.71
CA MET A 2 -36.50 -9.13 -52.35
C MET A 2 -35.06 -9.07 -51.83
N GLY A 3 -34.61 -7.88 -51.48
CA GLY A 3 -33.34 -7.68 -50.80
C GLY A 3 -33.52 -7.68 -49.28
N ALA A 4 -32.87 -8.59 -48.59
CA ALA A 4 -32.90 -8.67 -47.15
C ALA A 4 -31.87 -7.68 -46.56
N ALA A 5 -32.36 -6.73 -45.75
CA ALA A 5 -31.52 -5.84 -44.95
C ALA A 5 -31.15 -6.53 -43.64
N GLY A 6 -29.87 -6.82 -43.47
CA GLY A 6 -29.31 -7.32 -42.19
C GLY A 6 -29.15 -6.17 -41.19
N ALA A 7 -29.92 -6.21 -40.10
CA ALA A 7 -29.74 -5.30 -38.98
C ALA A 7 -28.59 -5.80 -38.11
N GLY A 8 -27.45 -5.11 -38.16
CA GLY A 8 -26.32 -5.32 -37.24
C GLY A 8 -26.69 -4.76 -35.85
N LEU A 9 -26.87 -5.64 -34.88
CA LEU A 9 -26.95 -5.27 -33.46
C LEU A 9 -25.56 -4.86 -32.98
N ALA A 10 -25.35 -3.56 -32.86
CA ALA A 10 -24.20 -3.03 -32.14
C ALA A 10 -24.40 -3.31 -30.63
N LEU A 11 -23.67 -4.27 -30.10
CA LEU A 11 -23.51 -4.45 -28.66
C LEU A 11 -22.73 -3.24 -28.11
N SER A 12 -23.48 -2.25 -27.63
CA SER A 12 -22.89 -1.18 -26.82
C SER A 12 -22.45 -1.79 -25.49
N ALA A 13 -21.14 -2.00 -25.36
CA ALA A 13 -20.53 -2.26 -24.05
C ALA A 13 -20.90 -1.09 -23.13
N CYS A 14 -21.72 -1.36 -22.12
CA CYS A 14 -22.00 -0.42 -21.03
C CYS A 14 -20.73 -0.24 -20.22
N GLY A 15 -19.78 0.57 -20.69
CA GLY A 15 -18.70 1.10 -19.88
C GLY A 15 -19.33 2.02 -18.83
N VAL A 16 -19.10 1.72 -17.56
CA VAL A 16 -19.48 2.60 -16.46
C VAL A 16 -18.78 3.95 -16.68
N LYS A 17 -19.53 4.96 -17.08
CA LYS A 17 -19.01 6.32 -17.24
C LYS A 17 -18.75 6.89 -15.84
N GLY A 18 -17.48 6.87 -15.40
CA GLY A 18 -17.05 7.65 -14.25
C GLY A 18 -17.30 9.15 -14.51
N GLN A 19 -17.44 9.93 -13.44
CA GLN A 19 -17.64 11.39 -13.55
C GLN A 19 -16.38 12.13 -14.07
N GLY A 20 -15.37 11.42 -14.57
CA GLY A 20 -14.09 11.93 -15.04
C GLY A 20 -13.29 12.60 -13.93
N GLY A 21 -12.31 11.89 -13.39
CA GLY A 21 -11.35 12.46 -12.43
C GLY A 21 -10.50 13.53 -13.13
N LYS A 22 -10.19 14.60 -12.40
CA LYS A 22 -9.27 15.62 -12.88
C LYS A 22 -7.83 15.18 -12.61
N GLU A 23 -6.98 15.32 -13.59
CA GLU A 23 -5.54 15.05 -13.44
C GLU A 23 -4.89 16.06 -12.47
N LYS A 24 -5.41 17.27 -12.41
CA LYS A 24 -4.99 18.35 -11.52
C LYS A 24 -6.18 18.91 -10.75
N VAL A 25 -6.11 18.87 -9.43
CA VAL A 25 -7.08 19.51 -8.54
C VAL A 25 -6.74 21.00 -8.46
N THR A 26 -7.74 21.86 -8.71
CA THR A 26 -7.60 23.30 -8.54
C THR A 26 -8.13 23.75 -7.18
N ARG A 27 -7.72 24.93 -6.73
CA ARG A 27 -8.27 25.54 -5.51
C ARG A 27 -9.80 25.64 -5.57
N THR A 28 -10.35 26.00 -6.71
CA THR A 28 -11.80 26.09 -6.92
C THR A 28 -12.52 24.73 -6.75
N ASP A 29 -11.86 23.62 -7.14
CA ASP A 29 -12.43 22.28 -6.94
C ASP A 29 -12.52 21.95 -5.45
N VAL A 30 -11.48 22.28 -4.69
CA VAL A 30 -11.45 22.11 -3.22
C VAL A 30 -12.55 22.97 -2.59
N GLU A 31 -12.55 24.27 -2.85
CA GLU A 31 -13.54 25.20 -2.29
C GLU A 31 -14.98 24.74 -2.62
N LYS A 32 -15.24 24.31 -3.84
CA LYS A 32 -16.55 23.79 -4.27
C LYS A 32 -16.97 22.56 -3.49
N TYR A 33 -16.05 21.59 -3.29
CA TYR A 33 -16.38 20.36 -2.56
C TYR A 33 -16.63 20.62 -1.08
N TRP A 34 -15.80 21.48 -0.46
CA TRP A 34 -15.86 21.75 0.99
C TRP A 34 -16.88 22.81 1.39
N SER A 35 -17.44 23.55 0.42
CA SER A 35 -18.46 24.57 0.68
C SER A 35 -19.68 23.95 1.36
N GLY A 36 -20.10 24.52 2.47
CA GLY A 36 -21.25 24.05 3.26
C GLY A 36 -21.03 22.75 4.03
N LYS A 37 -19.84 22.14 3.98
CA LYS A 37 -19.51 20.98 4.80
C LYS A 37 -19.17 21.38 6.22
N SER A 38 -19.76 20.65 7.18
CA SER A 38 -19.57 20.90 8.61
C SER A 38 -19.34 19.61 9.37
N LYS A 39 -18.88 19.72 10.60
CA LYS A 39 -18.78 18.60 11.54
C LYS A 39 -20.15 17.98 11.78
N THR A 40 -20.22 16.65 11.76
CA THR A 40 -21.43 15.88 12.10
C THR A 40 -21.33 15.23 13.47
N GLY A 41 -20.12 15.10 14.01
CA GLY A 41 -19.82 14.46 15.29
C GLY A 41 -19.70 12.92 15.19
N LYS A 42 -19.73 12.35 13.98
CA LYS A 42 -19.55 10.92 13.75
C LYS A 42 -18.97 10.67 12.38
N LEU A 43 -18.19 9.59 12.23
CA LEU A 43 -17.71 9.12 10.93
C LEU A 43 -17.68 7.59 10.91
N ALA A 44 -17.85 7.01 9.71
CA ALA A 44 -17.65 5.59 9.44
C ALA A 44 -16.32 5.39 8.70
N TRP A 45 -15.48 4.49 9.21
CA TRP A 45 -14.13 4.25 8.69
C TRP A 45 -13.96 2.78 8.26
N ALA A 46 -13.67 2.57 6.96
CA ALA A 46 -13.30 1.27 6.41
C ALA A 46 -11.78 1.11 6.40
N ASN A 47 -11.28 0.03 6.99
CA ASN A 47 -9.86 -0.26 7.06
C ASN A 47 -9.57 -1.75 6.84
N TRP A 48 -8.28 -2.10 6.84
CA TRP A 48 -7.73 -3.44 6.77
C TRP A 48 -7.77 -4.12 8.14
N PRO A 49 -7.83 -5.46 8.19
CA PRO A 49 -7.67 -6.20 9.44
C PRO A 49 -6.30 -5.98 10.06
N GLY A 50 -6.26 -5.86 11.39
CA GLY A 50 -5.03 -5.68 12.14
C GLY A 50 -4.34 -4.32 11.97
N TYR A 51 -5.06 -3.32 11.48
CA TYR A 51 -4.56 -1.95 11.26
C TYR A 51 -4.99 -0.96 12.35
N MET A 52 -5.45 -1.49 13.49
CA MET A 52 -5.82 -0.76 14.68
C MET A 52 -5.67 -1.67 15.89
N GLU A 53 -5.31 -1.14 17.04
CA GLU A 53 -5.18 -1.90 18.29
C GLU A 53 -6.49 -2.64 18.60
N ASP A 54 -6.40 -3.85 19.14
CA ASP A 54 -7.57 -4.69 19.47
C ASP A 54 -8.56 -3.98 20.39
N ASP A 55 -8.07 -3.13 21.28
CA ASP A 55 -8.90 -2.35 22.20
C ASP A 55 -9.34 -1.00 21.60
N HIS A 56 -8.91 -0.65 20.40
CA HIS A 56 -9.16 0.63 19.73
C HIS A 56 -8.76 1.86 20.57
N SER A 57 -7.63 1.79 21.27
CA SER A 57 -7.16 2.86 22.15
C SER A 57 -6.93 4.19 21.42
N THR A 58 -6.36 4.15 20.21
CA THR A 58 -6.18 5.34 19.36
C THR A 58 -7.51 5.98 18.98
N ILE A 59 -8.51 5.19 18.59
CA ILE A 59 -9.87 5.71 18.30
C ILE A 59 -10.50 6.32 19.54
N LYS A 60 -10.43 5.65 20.69
CA LYS A 60 -10.96 6.17 21.95
C LYS A 60 -10.32 7.50 22.37
N ALA A 61 -8.99 7.62 22.14
CA ALA A 61 -8.27 8.87 22.40
C ALA A 61 -8.74 9.99 21.45
N PHE A 62 -8.93 9.71 20.17
CA PHE A 62 -9.50 10.64 19.19
C PHE A 62 -10.91 11.08 19.59
N GLU A 63 -11.80 10.14 19.92
CA GLU A 63 -13.17 10.43 20.35
C GLU A 63 -13.21 11.34 21.58
N LYS A 64 -12.33 11.06 22.55
CA LYS A 64 -12.19 11.87 23.77
C LYS A 64 -11.71 13.29 23.47
N ALA A 65 -10.74 13.41 22.57
CA ALA A 65 -10.13 14.70 22.22
C ALA A 65 -11.05 15.60 21.39
N THR A 66 -11.88 15.00 20.51
CA THR A 66 -12.63 15.76 19.48
C THR A 66 -14.14 15.75 19.64
N GLY A 67 -14.68 14.80 20.41
CA GLY A 67 -16.12 14.52 20.51
C GLY A 67 -16.72 13.81 19.29
N ILE A 68 -15.90 13.44 18.30
CA ILE A 68 -16.35 12.74 17.09
C ILE A 68 -16.37 11.24 17.36
N LYS A 69 -17.52 10.58 17.14
CA LYS A 69 -17.65 9.12 17.25
C LYS A 69 -17.20 8.43 15.99
N VAL A 70 -16.48 7.31 16.12
CA VAL A 70 -15.93 6.54 15.01
C VAL A 70 -16.54 5.14 14.94
N ASP A 71 -17.27 4.84 13.87
CA ASP A 71 -17.68 3.47 13.51
C ASP A 71 -16.57 2.84 12.65
N TYR A 72 -15.64 2.14 13.30
CA TYR A 72 -14.50 1.49 12.66
C TYR A 72 -14.85 0.08 12.21
N LYS A 73 -14.48 -0.25 10.96
CA LYS A 73 -14.75 -1.57 10.36
C LYS A 73 -13.54 -2.10 9.60
N GLU A 74 -13.12 -3.30 9.91
CA GLU A 74 -12.12 -4.09 9.18
C GLU A 74 -12.78 -4.87 8.04
N VAL A 75 -13.05 -4.19 6.94
CA VAL A 75 -13.84 -4.72 5.81
C VAL A 75 -13.06 -4.85 4.51
N ILE A 76 -11.81 -4.37 4.48
CA ILE A 76 -10.93 -4.42 3.32
C ILE A 76 -10.01 -5.63 3.48
N GLN A 77 -10.24 -6.69 2.67
CA GLN A 77 -9.42 -7.90 2.71
C GLN A 77 -8.41 -7.94 1.55
N GLU A 78 -8.87 -7.49 0.38
CA GLU A 78 -8.08 -7.37 -0.84
C GLU A 78 -8.56 -6.14 -1.61
N MET A 79 -7.64 -5.37 -2.18
CA MET A 79 -7.97 -4.09 -2.83
C MET A 79 -8.85 -4.27 -4.06
N GLY A 80 -8.61 -5.28 -4.90
CA GLY A 80 -9.43 -5.54 -6.10
C GLY A 80 -10.89 -5.83 -5.78
N PRO A 81 -11.22 -6.86 -4.97
CA PRO A 81 -12.58 -7.15 -4.53
C PRO A 81 -13.25 -5.99 -3.79
N TRP A 82 -12.52 -5.27 -2.93
CA TRP A 82 -13.02 -4.07 -2.26
C TRP A 82 -13.43 -3.00 -3.26
N PHE A 83 -12.55 -2.65 -4.20
CA PHE A 83 -12.83 -1.65 -5.23
C PHE A 83 -14.04 -2.06 -6.10
N GLY A 84 -14.11 -3.33 -6.51
CA GLY A 84 -15.25 -3.86 -7.24
C GLY A 84 -16.58 -3.68 -6.50
N LYS A 85 -16.59 -3.82 -5.17
CA LYS A 85 -17.78 -3.62 -4.32
C LYS A 85 -18.23 -2.16 -4.24
N ILE A 86 -17.27 -1.20 -4.17
CA ILE A 86 -17.58 0.22 -3.97
C ILE A 86 -17.76 1.01 -5.28
N GLN A 87 -17.27 0.48 -6.40
CA GLN A 87 -17.24 1.18 -7.68
C GLN A 87 -18.63 1.56 -8.18
N ALA A 88 -19.59 0.62 -8.18
CA ALA A 88 -20.93 0.88 -8.71
C ALA A 88 -21.70 1.95 -7.92
N PRO A 89 -21.79 1.92 -6.58
CA PRO A 89 -22.42 3.00 -5.83
C PRO A 89 -21.69 4.34 -6.01
N LEU A 90 -20.35 4.39 -6.04
CA LEU A 90 -19.62 5.63 -6.28
C LEU A 90 -19.90 6.22 -7.68
N ALA A 91 -19.98 5.38 -8.70
CA ALA A 91 -20.36 5.79 -10.06
C ALA A 91 -21.77 6.38 -10.11
N ALA A 92 -22.69 5.85 -9.33
CA ALA A 92 -24.06 6.35 -9.18
C ALA A 92 -24.17 7.60 -8.27
N GLY A 93 -23.07 8.08 -7.69
CA GLY A 93 -23.09 9.19 -6.73
C GLY A 93 -23.72 8.84 -5.39
N GLN A 94 -23.79 7.55 -5.06
CA GLN A 94 -24.37 7.05 -3.82
C GLN A 94 -23.30 6.83 -2.76
N SER A 95 -23.69 6.95 -1.49
CA SER A 95 -22.82 6.63 -0.38
C SER A 95 -22.45 5.14 -0.38
N ILE A 96 -21.19 4.84 -0.04
CA ILE A 96 -20.70 3.48 0.18
C ILE A 96 -20.84 3.05 1.65
N GLY A 97 -21.44 3.90 2.50
CA GLY A 97 -21.56 3.65 3.94
C GLY A 97 -20.34 4.02 4.77
N PHE A 98 -19.29 4.56 4.14
CA PHE A 98 -18.06 5.01 4.81
C PHE A 98 -17.70 6.43 4.41
N ASP A 99 -17.11 7.16 5.37
CA ASP A 99 -16.63 8.53 5.20
C ASP A 99 -15.12 8.62 5.03
N LEU A 100 -14.42 7.62 5.53
CA LEU A 100 -12.98 7.42 5.41
C LEU A 100 -12.70 5.97 4.99
N MET A 101 -11.73 5.78 4.11
CA MET A 101 -11.26 4.44 3.73
C MET A 101 -9.75 4.46 3.54
N VAL A 102 -9.11 3.31 3.70
CA VAL A 102 -7.68 3.12 3.49
C VAL A 102 -7.44 2.32 2.21
N MET A 103 -6.72 2.93 1.26
CA MET A 103 -6.42 2.29 -0.02
C MET A 103 -4.91 2.26 -0.28
N THR A 104 -4.40 1.09 -0.66
CA THR A 104 -3.02 0.96 -1.11
C THR A 104 -2.80 1.72 -2.41
N ASN A 105 -1.66 2.43 -2.52
CA ASN A 105 -1.24 3.02 -3.79
C ASN A 105 -1.04 1.90 -4.83
N GLY A 106 -1.41 2.19 -6.07
CA GLY A 106 -1.40 1.20 -7.16
C GLY A 106 -2.65 1.33 -8.01
N ILE A 107 -3.04 0.24 -8.65
CA ILE A 107 -4.08 0.18 -9.69
C ILE A 107 -5.41 0.77 -9.21
N GLN A 108 -5.95 0.28 -8.10
CA GLN A 108 -7.30 0.63 -7.65
C GLN A 108 -7.39 2.07 -7.10
N LEU A 109 -6.36 2.55 -6.44
CA LEU A 109 -6.28 3.95 -6.01
C LEU A 109 -6.23 4.88 -7.22
N GLU A 110 -5.43 4.54 -8.23
CA GLU A 110 -5.35 5.33 -9.46
C GLU A 110 -6.68 5.33 -10.22
N GLN A 111 -7.36 4.17 -10.30
CA GLN A 111 -8.72 4.08 -10.87
C GLN A 111 -9.73 4.95 -10.11
N ALA A 112 -9.73 4.89 -8.76
CA ALA A 112 -10.61 5.72 -7.93
C ALA A 112 -10.39 7.21 -8.19
N ARG A 113 -9.12 7.61 -8.35
CA ARG A 113 -8.74 8.98 -8.67
C ARG A 113 -9.18 9.38 -10.09
N GLN A 114 -8.89 8.57 -11.11
CA GLN A 114 -9.22 8.84 -12.50
C GLN A 114 -10.74 8.90 -12.74
N LEU A 115 -11.51 8.06 -12.05
CA LEU A 115 -12.97 8.04 -12.11
C LEU A 115 -13.64 9.15 -11.28
N GLY A 116 -12.85 9.93 -10.52
CA GLY A 116 -13.36 11.03 -9.70
C GLY A 116 -14.17 10.57 -8.48
N TYR A 117 -13.81 9.43 -7.90
CA TYR A 117 -14.50 8.86 -6.75
C TYR A 117 -13.99 9.38 -5.41
N LEU A 118 -12.86 10.09 -5.40
CA LEU A 118 -12.24 10.65 -4.19
C LEU A 118 -12.55 12.14 -4.06
N ALA A 119 -12.72 12.58 -2.84
CA ALA A 119 -12.81 13.99 -2.49
C ALA A 119 -11.45 14.66 -2.59
N PRO A 120 -11.33 15.86 -3.15
CA PRO A 120 -10.09 16.63 -3.09
C PRO A 120 -9.87 17.09 -1.65
N LEU A 121 -8.64 16.91 -1.14
CA LEU A 121 -8.31 17.28 0.23
C LEU A 121 -8.09 18.80 0.39
N ASP A 122 -8.65 19.35 1.45
CA ASP A 122 -8.38 20.73 1.87
C ASP A 122 -7.10 20.77 2.71
N GLN A 123 -5.98 21.10 2.07
CA GLN A 123 -4.66 21.17 2.71
C GLN A 123 -4.59 22.15 3.90
N SER A 124 -5.50 23.13 3.96
CA SER A 124 -5.55 24.08 5.09
C SER A 124 -6.04 23.43 6.38
N ARG A 125 -6.69 22.29 6.29
CA ARG A 125 -7.18 21.45 7.40
C ARG A 125 -6.19 20.39 7.86
N LEU A 126 -5.09 20.19 7.11
CA LEU A 126 -4.08 19.15 7.33
C LEU A 126 -2.80 19.76 7.93
N LYS A 127 -2.92 20.49 9.03
CA LYS A 127 -1.81 21.23 9.65
C LYS A 127 -0.76 20.30 10.28
N ASN A 128 -1.21 19.25 10.96
CA ASN A 128 -0.32 18.27 11.58
C ASN A 128 0.37 17.43 10.51
N PHE A 129 -0.34 17.04 9.45
CA PHE A 129 0.26 16.41 8.27
C PHE A 129 1.37 17.29 7.68
N GLN A 130 1.11 18.57 7.44
CA GLN A 130 2.10 19.49 6.88
C GLN A 130 3.32 19.66 7.79
N ALA A 131 3.12 19.67 9.10
CA ALA A 131 4.20 19.82 10.08
C ALA A 131 5.02 18.53 10.25
N ASN A 132 4.37 17.39 10.39
CA ASN A 132 4.96 16.17 10.96
C ASN A 132 5.15 15.03 9.97
N ALA A 133 4.56 15.07 8.77
CA ALA A 133 4.78 14.03 7.77
C ALA A 133 6.24 14.03 7.29
N GLY A 134 6.80 12.83 7.14
CA GLY A 134 8.11 12.62 6.55
C GLY A 134 8.17 13.14 5.11
N ALA A 135 9.34 13.63 4.69
CA ALA A 135 9.51 14.25 3.36
C ALA A 135 9.13 13.31 2.21
N SER A 136 9.45 12.03 2.32
CA SER A 136 9.11 11.00 1.33
C SER A 136 7.61 10.71 1.20
N PHE A 137 6.80 11.12 2.17
CA PHE A 137 5.35 10.94 2.19
C PHE A 137 4.59 12.19 1.74
N LYS A 138 5.30 13.29 1.53
CA LYS A 138 4.75 14.52 0.96
C LYS A 138 4.96 14.54 -0.55
N ASN A 139 3.90 14.87 -1.29
CA ASN A 139 3.94 14.98 -2.75
C ASN A 139 4.42 13.69 -3.46
N PRO A 140 3.85 12.51 -3.10
CA PRO A 140 4.26 11.25 -3.73
C PRO A 140 3.89 11.22 -5.21
N SER A 141 4.61 10.42 -6.01
CA SER A 141 4.40 10.32 -7.46
C SER A 141 2.99 9.86 -7.84
N TYR A 142 2.37 9.02 -7.02
CA TYR A 142 1.01 8.51 -7.24
C TYR A 142 -0.11 9.52 -6.90
N ASP A 143 0.17 10.53 -6.05
CA ASP A 143 -0.80 11.60 -5.72
C ASP A 143 -0.08 12.95 -5.52
N PRO A 144 0.31 13.63 -6.61
CA PRO A 144 1.04 14.89 -6.54
C PRO A 144 0.32 15.95 -5.70
N GLY A 145 1.04 16.49 -4.71
CA GLY A 145 0.54 17.47 -3.76
C GLY A 145 -0.39 16.89 -2.69
N ASN A 146 -0.47 15.57 -2.55
CA ASN A 146 -1.42 14.89 -1.67
C ASN A 146 -2.85 15.43 -1.89
N ALA A 147 -3.23 15.50 -3.17
CA ALA A 147 -4.48 16.15 -3.57
C ALA A 147 -5.72 15.37 -3.15
N PHE A 148 -5.61 14.07 -2.98
CA PHE A 148 -6.72 13.15 -2.64
C PHE A 148 -6.44 12.27 -1.44
N THR A 149 -5.17 12.08 -1.08
CA THR A 149 -4.75 11.11 -0.07
C THR A 149 -3.68 11.67 0.85
N ILE A 150 -3.63 11.16 2.08
CA ILE A 150 -2.44 11.22 2.92
C ILE A 150 -2.11 9.83 3.43
N PRO A 151 -0.82 9.47 3.55
CA PRO A 151 -0.40 8.15 4.02
C PRO A 151 -0.95 7.79 5.40
N TYR A 152 -1.25 6.51 5.58
CA TYR A 152 -1.65 5.92 6.86
C TYR A 152 -0.53 5.05 7.43
N GLU A 153 -0.14 4.03 6.67
CA GLU A 153 0.98 3.15 6.94
C GLU A 153 1.71 2.84 5.63
N SER A 154 2.95 2.37 5.74
CA SER A 154 3.75 2.01 4.58
C SER A 154 4.61 0.79 4.87
N GLY A 155 5.01 0.08 3.84
CA GLY A 155 5.92 -1.04 4.00
C GLY A 155 6.84 -1.19 2.79
N ILE A 156 7.87 -1.99 2.97
CA ILE A 156 8.86 -2.28 1.93
C ILE A 156 8.66 -3.71 1.47
N THR A 157 8.62 -3.92 0.16
CA THR A 157 8.80 -5.24 -0.42
C THR A 157 10.28 -5.43 -0.73
N GLY A 158 10.85 -6.41 -0.05
CA GLY A 158 12.25 -6.78 -0.15
C GLY A 158 12.40 -8.30 -0.17
N ILE A 159 13.49 -8.79 0.39
CA ILE A 159 13.80 -10.23 0.43
C ILE A 159 13.91 -10.69 1.88
N ALA A 160 13.06 -11.66 2.28
CA ALA A 160 13.28 -12.43 3.49
C ALA A 160 14.12 -13.67 3.18
N TYR A 161 15.05 -14.01 4.06
CA TYR A 161 15.86 -15.22 3.94
C TYR A 161 16.17 -15.86 5.29
N ASN A 162 16.25 -17.19 5.31
CA ASN A 162 16.50 -17.96 6.52
C ASN A 162 17.97 -18.35 6.61
N THR A 163 18.68 -17.80 7.61
CA THR A 163 20.13 -17.96 7.83
C THR A 163 20.54 -19.39 8.21
N LYS A 164 19.57 -20.27 8.55
CA LYS A 164 19.85 -21.71 8.70
C LYS A 164 20.28 -22.34 7.39
N TYR A 165 19.74 -21.88 6.28
CA TYR A 165 19.95 -22.45 4.95
C TYR A 165 20.81 -21.56 4.05
N VAL A 166 20.66 -20.24 4.14
CA VAL A 166 21.39 -19.24 3.37
C VAL A 166 22.50 -18.66 4.24
N LYS A 167 23.76 -19.04 3.95
CA LYS A 167 24.92 -18.65 4.76
C LYS A 167 25.57 -17.35 4.31
N GLU A 168 25.28 -16.92 3.10
CA GLU A 168 25.71 -15.62 2.56
C GLU A 168 24.71 -14.53 2.89
N GLU A 169 25.17 -13.30 2.92
CA GLU A 169 24.31 -12.14 3.01
C GLU A 169 23.55 -11.94 1.70
N ILE A 170 22.25 -11.70 1.79
CA ILE A 170 21.42 -11.37 0.66
C ILE A 170 21.43 -9.87 0.46
N THR A 171 21.95 -9.42 -0.68
CA THR A 171 22.10 -8.01 -1.02
C THR A 171 21.60 -7.66 -2.43
N SER A 172 21.15 -8.67 -3.20
CA SER A 172 20.78 -8.50 -4.61
C SER A 172 19.57 -9.34 -4.97
N ILE A 173 18.68 -8.81 -5.80
CA ILE A 173 17.56 -9.55 -6.41
C ILE A 173 18.09 -10.72 -7.24
N ALA A 174 19.26 -10.58 -7.86
CA ALA A 174 19.87 -11.65 -8.66
C ALA A 174 20.07 -12.96 -7.88
N GLN A 175 20.20 -12.90 -6.54
CA GLN A 175 20.33 -14.10 -5.70
C GLN A 175 19.04 -14.94 -5.66
N LEU A 176 17.86 -14.33 -5.88
CA LEU A 176 16.61 -15.09 -6.07
C LEU A 176 16.58 -15.89 -7.40
N PHE A 177 17.49 -15.60 -8.33
CA PHE A 177 17.59 -16.24 -9.64
C PHE A 177 18.76 -17.24 -9.71
N ASP A 178 19.52 -17.41 -8.62
CA ASP A 178 20.67 -18.32 -8.60
C ASP A 178 20.20 -19.78 -8.62
N PRO A 179 20.67 -20.59 -9.60
CA PRO A 179 20.31 -22.00 -9.73
C PRO A 179 20.64 -22.87 -8.50
N LYS A 180 21.57 -22.44 -7.65
CA LYS A 180 21.89 -23.17 -6.40
C LYS A 180 20.71 -23.23 -5.41
N TYR A 181 19.74 -22.32 -5.56
CA TYR A 181 18.52 -22.27 -4.75
C TYR A 181 17.30 -22.87 -5.45
N LYS A 182 17.51 -23.70 -6.48
CA LYS A 182 16.42 -24.34 -7.24
C LYS A 182 15.40 -25.01 -6.31
N GLY A 183 14.11 -24.65 -6.49
CA GLY A 183 13.00 -25.14 -5.69
C GLY A 183 12.97 -24.65 -4.23
N ARG A 184 13.77 -23.61 -3.91
CA ARG A 184 13.87 -23.03 -2.57
C ARG A 184 13.61 -21.52 -2.53
N VAL A 185 13.17 -20.94 -3.61
CA VAL A 185 12.82 -19.53 -3.74
C VAL A 185 11.31 -19.35 -3.77
N GLY A 186 10.81 -18.44 -2.97
CA GLY A 186 9.44 -17.94 -3.04
C GLY A 186 9.38 -16.60 -3.78
N MET A 187 8.34 -16.39 -4.56
CA MET A 187 8.03 -15.11 -5.17
C MET A 187 6.63 -14.67 -4.77
N MET A 188 6.29 -13.39 -4.88
CA MET A 188 4.91 -12.94 -4.67
C MET A 188 4.06 -13.19 -5.91
N GLY A 189 2.77 -13.51 -5.68
CA GLY A 189 1.78 -13.73 -6.74
C GLY A 189 1.15 -12.46 -7.28
N ASP A 190 1.27 -11.34 -6.55
CA ASP A 190 0.80 -10.04 -7.00
C ASP A 190 1.60 -9.55 -8.23
N SER A 191 0.88 -9.11 -9.27
CA SER A 191 1.48 -8.73 -10.54
C SER A 191 2.34 -7.47 -10.45
N GLN A 192 1.97 -6.50 -9.61
CA GLN A 192 2.74 -5.26 -9.45
C GLN A 192 4.04 -5.51 -8.68
N GLU A 193 3.97 -6.29 -7.59
CA GLU A 193 5.16 -6.69 -6.84
C GLU A 193 6.13 -7.51 -7.69
N LEU A 194 5.60 -8.53 -8.35
CA LEU A 194 6.39 -9.41 -9.22
C LEU A 194 7.05 -8.64 -10.36
N GLY A 195 6.27 -7.78 -11.02
CA GLY A 195 6.75 -6.95 -12.12
C GLY A 195 7.84 -5.98 -11.70
N ASN A 196 7.68 -5.30 -10.55
CA ASN A 196 8.67 -4.39 -10.00
C ASN A 196 10.00 -5.11 -9.72
N PHE A 197 9.97 -6.32 -9.13
CA PHE A 197 11.18 -7.09 -8.89
C PHE A 197 11.90 -7.50 -10.20
N GLY A 198 11.14 -7.83 -11.23
CA GLY A 198 11.71 -8.08 -12.56
C GLY A 198 12.35 -6.82 -13.18
N LEU A 199 11.76 -5.65 -12.98
CA LEU A 199 12.30 -4.36 -13.44
C LEU A 199 13.57 -3.97 -12.66
N PHE A 200 13.54 -4.04 -11.33
CA PHE A 200 14.70 -3.79 -10.48
C PHE A 200 15.88 -4.70 -10.86
N LEU A 201 15.64 -6.00 -11.10
CA LEU A 201 16.68 -6.92 -11.55
C LEU A 201 17.40 -6.44 -12.80
N LEU A 202 16.71 -5.74 -13.69
CA LEU A 202 17.24 -5.15 -14.91
C LEU A 202 17.82 -3.74 -14.73
N GLY A 203 17.81 -3.19 -13.51
CA GLY A 203 18.21 -1.82 -13.22
C GLY A 203 17.25 -0.76 -13.77
N ILE A 204 15.99 -1.13 -14.00
CA ILE A 204 14.96 -0.26 -14.54
C ILE A 204 14.13 0.30 -13.39
N ASP A 205 13.97 1.62 -13.33
CA ASP A 205 13.08 2.29 -12.39
C ASP A 205 11.61 1.97 -12.74
N PRO A 206 10.87 1.25 -11.85
CA PRO A 206 9.48 0.89 -12.13
C PRO A 206 8.57 2.07 -12.48
N GLU A 207 8.75 3.21 -11.82
CA GLU A 207 7.91 4.40 -12.03
C GLU A 207 8.05 5.00 -13.43
N LYS A 208 9.18 4.73 -14.11
CA LYS A 208 9.50 5.24 -15.45
C LYS A 208 9.49 4.16 -16.53
N SER A 209 9.16 2.93 -16.15
CA SER A 209 9.21 1.78 -17.05
C SER A 209 8.20 1.89 -18.20
N THR A 210 8.54 1.30 -19.33
CA THR A 210 7.70 1.22 -20.51
C THR A 210 7.17 -0.21 -20.71
N GLN A 211 6.19 -0.41 -21.61
CA GLN A 211 5.70 -1.74 -21.92
C GLN A 211 6.83 -2.66 -22.43
N ALA A 212 7.79 -2.14 -23.24
CA ALA A 212 8.93 -2.90 -23.69
C ALA A 212 9.83 -3.36 -22.53
N ASP A 213 9.91 -2.60 -21.46
CA ASP A 213 10.63 -2.97 -20.25
C ASP A 213 9.89 -4.03 -19.45
N TRP A 214 8.56 -3.97 -19.39
CA TRP A 214 7.72 -5.00 -18.78
C TRP A 214 7.90 -6.37 -19.46
N GLU A 215 7.94 -6.39 -20.80
CA GLU A 215 8.18 -7.62 -21.55
C GLU A 215 9.56 -8.22 -21.24
N LYS A 216 10.61 -7.40 -21.12
CA LYS A 216 11.95 -7.84 -20.73
C LYS A 216 11.96 -8.42 -19.30
N ALA A 217 11.34 -7.71 -18.35
CA ALA A 217 11.22 -8.14 -16.96
C ALA A 217 10.47 -9.48 -16.87
N ALA A 218 9.33 -9.57 -17.56
CA ALA A 218 8.53 -10.80 -17.62
C ALA A 218 9.30 -11.98 -18.23
N ALA A 219 10.13 -11.74 -19.25
CA ALA A 219 10.97 -12.79 -19.83
C ALA A 219 11.96 -13.36 -18.80
N LYS A 220 12.57 -12.50 -17.96
CA LYS A 220 13.44 -12.93 -16.86
C LYS A 220 12.71 -13.73 -15.79
N LEU A 221 11.53 -13.30 -15.42
CA LEU A 221 10.70 -14.00 -14.42
C LEU A 221 10.23 -15.37 -14.96
N ARG A 222 9.84 -15.46 -16.24
CA ARG A 222 9.52 -16.74 -16.88
C ARG A 222 10.74 -17.67 -16.91
N GLU A 223 11.91 -17.15 -17.28
CA GLU A 223 13.17 -17.92 -17.26
C GLU A 223 13.45 -18.50 -15.87
N GLN A 224 13.27 -17.73 -14.79
CA GLN A 224 13.41 -18.18 -13.39
C GLN A 224 12.43 -19.32 -13.08
N ARG A 225 11.16 -19.15 -13.43
CA ARG A 225 10.10 -20.14 -13.25
C ARG A 225 10.41 -21.42 -14.00
N ASP A 226 10.70 -21.32 -15.29
CA ASP A 226 10.90 -22.46 -16.20
C ASP A 226 12.14 -23.28 -15.85
N LYS A 227 13.15 -22.65 -15.25
CA LYS A 227 14.30 -23.33 -14.63
C LYS A 227 13.95 -24.05 -13.33
N GLY A 228 12.73 -23.88 -12.83
CA GLY A 228 12.26 -24.48 -11.56
C GLY A 228 12.96 -23.90 -10.33
N ILE A 229 13.45 -22.67 -10.40
CA ILE A 229 14.06 -21.98 -9.25
C ILE A 229 12.98 -21.62 -8.24
N VAL A 230 11.84 -21.09 -8.71
CA VAL A 230 10.68 -20.76 -7.89
C VAL A 230 9.97 -22.03 -7.43
N ARG A 231 9.78 -22.18 -6.12
CA ARG A 231 8.96 -23.23 -5.52
C ARG A 231 7.47 -22.93 -5.67
N LYS A 232 7.08 -21.71 -5.32
CA LYS A 232 5.69 -21.28 -5.35
C LYS A 232 5.63 -19.74 -5.41
N TYR A 233 4.54 -19.23 -5.97
CA TYR A 233 4.11 -17.84 -5.85
C TYR A 233 3.16 -17.75 -4.67
N TYR A 234 3.45 -16.84 -3.74
CA TYR A 234 2.78 -16.71 -2.45
C TYR A 234 1.96 -15.43 -2.40
N ASN A 235 0.90 -15.45 -1.59
CA ASN A 235 0.33 -14.26 -0.98
C ASN A 235 1.03 -14.07 0.38
N GLN A 236 0.31 -13.99 1.49
CA GLN A 236 0.91 -13.83 2.82
C GLN A 236 1.43 -15.16 3.43
N ASP A 237 1.09 -16.29 2.86
CA ASP A 237 1.49 -17.63 3.32
C ASP A 237 3.00 -17.93 3.16
N TYR A 238 3.79 -17.02 2.59
CA TYR A 238 5.26 -17.11 2.56
C TYR A 238 5.89 -17.02 3.96
N VAL A 239 5.23 -16.35 4.92
CA VAL A 239 5.70 -16.19 6.31
C VAL A 239 5.99 -17.55 6.94
N ASP A 240 5.04 -18.46 6.82
CA ASP A 240 5.18 -19.83 7.29
C ASP A 240 6.24 -20.59 6.49
N ALA A 241 6.24 -20.45 5.17
CA ALA A 241 7.14 -21.18 4.30
C ALA A 241 8.63 -20.85 4.54
N VAL A 242 8.99 -19.59 4.76
CA VAL A 242 10.37 -19.19 5.04
C VAL A 242 10.77 -19.53 6.49
N SER A 243 9.86 -19.42 7.43
CA SER A 243 10.11 -19.77 8.84
C SER A 243 10.39 -21.26 9.01
N LYS A 244 9.63 -22.12 8.33
CA LYS A 244 9.77 -23.60 8.36
C LYS A 244 10.91 -24.12 7.47
N GLY A 245 11.44 -23.28 6.54
CA GLY A 245 12.48 -23.66 5.59
C GLY A 245 11.97 -24.39 4.35
N ASP A 246 10.68 -24.31 4.05
CA ASP A 246 10.11 -24.77 2.78
C ASP A 246 10.71 -24.00 1.62
N VAL A 247 10.82 -22.67 1.79
CA VAL A 247 11.68 -21.80 0.98
C VAL A 247 12.81 -21.26 1.85
N TRP A 248 13.95 -20.99 1.24
CA TRP A 248 15.12 -20.47 1.94
C TRP A 248 15.22 -18.95 1.82
N MET A 249 14.65 -18.40 0.76
CA MET A 249 14.47 -16.98 0.54
C MET A 249 13.19 -16.73 -0.25
N THR A 250 12.63 -15.54 -0.05
CA THR A 250 11.39 -15.15 -0.71
C THR A 250 11.26 -13.64 -0.80
N MET A 251 10.49 -13.14 -1.78
CA MET A 251 9.93 -11.79 -1.67
C MET A 251 9.09 -11.71 -0.40
N ALA A 252 9.17 -10.60 0.32
CA ALA A 252 8.49 -10.43 1.61
C ALA A 252 8.21 -8.96 1.90
N TRP A 253 7.18 -8.71 2.71
CA TRP A 253 6.90 -7.40 3.27
C TRP A 253 7.64 -7.19 4.60
N SER A 254 8.16 -5.98 4.79
CA SER A 254 9.00 -5.64 5.95
C SER A 254 8.31 -5.84 7.29
N GLY A 255 7.03 -5.48 7.41
CA GLY A 255 6.26 -5.63 8.64
C GLY A 255 6.01 -7.08 9.01
N ASP A 256 5.73 -7.95 8.03
CA ASP A 256 5.60 -9.38 8.28
C ASP A 256 6.88 -9.96 8.85
N VAL A 257 8.04 -9.61 8.25
CA VAL A 257 9.35 -10.08 8.75
C VAL A 257 9.65 -9.51 10.13
N TYR A 258 9.29 -8.26 10.39
CA TYR A 258 9.42 -7.69 11.73
C TYR A 258 8.60 -8.49 12.77
N SER A 259 7.39 -8.89 12.43
CA SER A 259 6.48 -9.62 13.31
C SER A 259 6.83 -11.11 13.46
N MET A 260 7.72 -11.65 12.62
CA MET A 260 8.15 -13.06 12.74
C MET A 260 8.89 -13.31 14.06
N THR A 261 8.52 -14.39 14.71
CA THR A 261 9.21 -14.87 15.93
C THR A 261 10.47 -15.67 15.65
N SER A 262 10.71 -16.08 14.40
CA SER A 262 11.88 -16.87 14.00
C SER A 262 13.16 -16.02 14.10
N PRO A 263 14.13 -16.40 14.95
CA PRO A 263 15.36 -15.64 15.11
C PRO A 263 16.31 -15.78 13.91
N ASP A 264 16.03 -16.71 13.01
CA ASP A 264 16.90 -17.03 11.87
C ASP A 264 16.48 -16.32 10.58
N VAL A 265 15.27 -15.73 10.53
CA VAL A 265 14.83 -14.97 9.37
C VAL A 265 15.38 -13.55 9.40
N ARG A 266 15.92 -13.12 8.27
CA ARG A 266 16.42 -11.76 8.04
C ARG A 266 15.71 -11.13 6.86
N PHE A 267 15.67 -9.80 6.85
CA PHE A 267 15.16 -9.00 5.75
C PHE A 267 16.29 -8.21 5.09
N ALA A 268 16.27 -8.14 3.78
CA ALA A 268 17.19 -7.34 3.00
C ALA A 268 16.45 -6.44 2.01
N ILE A 269 16.84 -5.17 1.95
CA ILE A 269 16.50 -4.28 0.84
C ILE A 269 17.61 -4.46 -0.20
N PRO A 270 17.32 -5.05 -1.37
CA PRO A 270 18.33 -5.29 -2.39
C PRO A 270 19.01 -3.98 -2.86
N LYS A 271 20.24 -4.09 -3.34
CA LYS A 271 20.99 -2.94 -3.88
C LYS A 271 20.34 -2.34 -5.13
N GLU A 272 19.61 -3.15 -5.89
CA GLU A 272 18.84 -2.72 -7.06
C GLU A 272 17.63 -1.87 -6.69
N GLY A 273 17.17 -1.98 -5.44
CA GLY A 273 15.99 -1.29 -4.91
C GLY A 273 14.93 -2.25 -4.40
N GLY A 274 13.83 -1.68 -3.92
CA GLY A 274 12.63 -2.37 -3.47
C GLY A 274 11.39 -1.53 -3.73
N THR A 275 10.23 -2.16 -3.67
CA THR A 275 8.97 -1.41 -3.71
C THR A 275 8.69 -0.81 -2.34
N ILE A 276 8.30 0.46 -2.29
CA ILE A 276 7.60 1.04 -1.15
C ILE A 276 6.13 1.17 -1.52
N TRP A 277 5.30 0.38 -0.87
CA TRP A 277 3.86 0.55 -0.95
C TRP A 277 3.38 1.41 0.22
N THR A 278 2.27 2.09 0.02
CA THR A 278 1.70 3.00 0.99
C THR A 278 0.19 2.83 1.02
N ASP A 279 -0.33 2.55 2.19
CA ASP A 279 -1.74 2.58 2.47
C ASP A 279 -2.14 3.99 2.81
N ASN A 280 -3.14 4.50 2.12
CA ASN A 280 -3.50 5.90 2.13
C ASN A 280 -4.90 6.11 2.66
N MET A 281 -5.04 7.00 3.59
CA MET A 281 -6.34 7.53 3.99
C MET A 281 -6.90 8.41 2.87
N CYS A 282 -8.11 8.12 2.45
CA CYS A 282 -8.84 8.91 1.45
C CYS A 282 -10.33 8.99 1.78
N ILE A 283 -10.95 10.08 1.36
CA ILE A 283 -12.34 10.39 1.61
C ILE A 283 -13.14 10.09 0.33
N PRO A 284 -14.12 9.17 0.36
CA PRO A 284 -15.03 9.01 -0.77
C PRO A 284 -15.72 10.32 -1.11
N LYS A 285 -15.87 10.65 -2.41
CA LYS A 285 -16.51 11.89 -2.83
C LYS A 285 -17.94 12.03 -2.30
N THR A 286 -18.60 10.90 -2.04
CA THR A 286 -19.97 10.79 -1.52
C THR A 286 -20.05 10.71 0.00
N ALA A 287 -18.95 10.96 0.73
CA ALA A 287 -18.91 10.93 2.19
C ALA A 287 -19.92 11.91 2.81
N GLY A 288 -20.62 11.44 3.82
CA GLY A 288 -21.57 12.24 4.60
C GLY A 288 -20.90 13.11 5.65
N ALA A 289 -19.74 12.65 6.17
CA ALA A 289 -18.99 13.32 7.26
C ALA A 289 -17.52 13.63 6.87
N PRO A 290 -17.25 14.31 5.73
CA PRO A 290 -15.88 14.53 5.27
C PRO A 290 -15.06 15.44 6.21
N VAL A 291 -15.70 16.35 6.96
CA VAL A 291 -15.02 17.22 7.94
C VAL A 291 -14.54 16.41 9.14
N ASP A 292 -15.33 15.44 9.59
CA ASP A 292 -14.94 14.55 10.68
C ASP A 292 -13.82 13.61 10.22
N ALA A 293 -13.90 13.11 8.97
CA ALA A 293 -12.87 12.27 8.36
C ALA A 293 -11.52 12.99 8.25
N ILE A 294 -11.48 14.21 7.67
CA ILE A 294 -10.20 14.95 7.53
C ILE A 294 -9.65 15.38 8.90
N THR A 295 -10.51 15.55 9.90
CA THR A 295 -10.09 15.84 11.27
C THR A 295 -9.35 14.65 11.88
N LEU A 296 -9.84 13.41 11.67
CA LEU A 296 -9.14 12.19 12.11
C LEU A 296 -7.82 12.01 11.34
N MET A 297 -7.85 12.20 10.03
CA MET A 297 -6.65 12.13 9.20
C MET A 297 -5.53 13.04 9.73
N ASP A 298 -5.83 14.30 10.03
CA ASP A 298 -4.83 15.25 10.55
C ASP A 298 -4.42 14.95 12.02
N TRP A 299 -5.36 14.47 12.84
CA TRP A 299 -5.11 14.15 14.24
C TRP A 299 -4.09 13.00 14.38
N LEU A 300 -4.12 12.01 13.48
CA LEU A 300 -3.16 10.90 13.45
C LEU A 300 -1.73 11.35 13.12
N TYR A 301 -1.52 12.57 12.62
CA TYR A 301 -0.18 13.10 12.34
C TYR A 301 0.47 13.82 13.52
N VAL A 302 -0.12 13.80 14.68
CA VAL A 302 0.57 14.16 15.93
C VAL A 302 1.35 12.93 16.41
N PRO A 303 2.69 13.01 16.62
CA PRO A 303 3.50 11.84 16.96
C PRO A 303 2.98 11.01 18.15
N GLU A 304 2.52 11.68 19.21
CA GLU A 304 2.00 11.02 20.41
C GLU A 304 0.66 10.30 20.14
N ASN A 305 -0.11 10.76 19.16
CA ASN A 305 -1.36 10.13 18.77
C ASN A 305 -1.14 8.92 17.85
N ASN A 306 -0.06 8.95 17.07
CA ASN A 306 0.28 7.89 16.12
C ASN A 306 1.11 6.77 16.76
N ALA A 307 1.86 7.06 17.83
CA ALA A 307 2.77 6.10 18.43
C ALA A 307 2.08 4.77 18.83
N PRO A 308 0.92 4.74 19.52
CA PRO A 308 0.25 3.49 19.87
C PRO A 308 -0.10 2.66 18.63
N LEU A 309 -0.55 3.31 17.56
CA LEU A 309 -0.85 2.66 16.30
C LEU A 309 0.42 2.02 15.68
N THR A 310 1.52 2.76 15.61
CA THR A 310 2.80 2.24 15.09
C THR A 310 3.33 1.09 15.94
N GLU A 311 3.18 1.15 17.27
CA GLU A 311 3.58 0.09 18.20
C GLU A 311 2.79 -1.21 17.98
N PHE A 312 1.54 -1.09 17.57
CA PHE A 312 0.70 -2.26 17.27
C PHE A 312 0.94 -2.80 15.86
N VAL A 313 0.86 -1.93 14.84
CA VAL A 313 0.90 -2.33 13.42
C VAL A 313 2.31 -2.74 12.97
N ASN A 314 3.35 -2.12 13.52
CA ASN A 314 4.76 -2.40 13.23
C ASN A 314 5.17 -2.18 11.76
N TYR A 315 4.43 -1.36 11.02
CA TYR A 315 4.80 -0.89 9.69
C TYR A 315 5.49 0.49 9.75
N ILE A 316 5.91 0.99 8.60
CA ILE A 316 6.56 2.29 8.49
C ILE A 316 5.52 3.39 8.67
N THR A 317 5.61 4.11 9.77
CA THR A 317 4.75 5.26 9.99
C THR A 317 5.15 6.45 9.10
N PRO A 318 4.18 7.19 8.53
CA PRO A 318 4.47 8.42 7.79
C PRO A 318 4.86 9.60 8.71
N VAL A 319 4.92 9.39 10.04
CA VAL A 319 5.20 10.41 11.06
C VAL A 319 6.54 10.12 11.75
N PRO A 320 7.68 10.59 11.23
CA PRO A 320 9.02 10.25 11.76
C PRO A 320 9.22 10.58 13.25
N GLY A 321 8.49 11.56 13.77
CA GLY A 321 8.52 11.93 15.19
C GLY A 321 8.07 10.81 16.14
N VAL A 322 7.34 9.81 15.66
CA VAL A 322 6.93 8.63 16.44
C VAL A 322 8.14 7.87 16.99
N LYS A 323 9.24 7.81 16.24
CA LYS A 323 10.48 7.14 16.70
C LYS A 323 10.94 7.66 18.06
N GLN A 324 10.90 8.97 18.25
CA GLN A 324 11.32 9.60 19.52
C GLN A 324 10.32 9.33 20.64
N VAL A 325 9.02 9.28 20.33
CA VAL A 325 7.98 8.93 21.32
C VAL A 325 8.18 7.49 21.80
N VAL A 326 8.28 6.53 20.88
CA VAL A 326 8.50 5.11 21.21
C VAL A 326 9.81 4.91 21.99
N ALA A 327 10.90 5.61 21.62
CA ALA A 327 12.16 5.56 22.36
C ALA A 327 12.04 6.13 23.78
N ALA A 328 11.25 7.20 23.97
CA ALA A 328 10.98 7.77 25.27
C ALA A 328 10.13 6.83 26.14
N ASP A 329 9.19 6.12 25.55
CA ASP A 329 8.34 5.15 26.25
C ASP A 329 9.15 3.88 26.60
N ALA A 330 10.05 3.42 25.72
CA ALA A 330 11.02 2.37 26.01
C ALA A 330 11.92 2.71 27.22
N ALA A 331 12.29 3.99 27.38
CA ALA A 331 13.11 4.42 28.52
C ALA A 331 12.38 4.33 29.87
N LYS A 332 11.06 4.47 29.87
CA LYS A 332 10.19 4.38 31.07
C LYS A 332 9.75 2.95 31.37
N ALA A 333 9.64 2.11 30.33
CA ALA A 333 9.19 0.74 30.42
C ALA A 333 10.21 -0.18 31.09
N THR A 334 9.77 -1.36 31.53
CA THR A 334 10.59 -2.39 32.17
C THR A 334 10.34 -3.77 31.55
N GLY A 335 11.17 -4.75 31.85
CA GLY A 335 10.95 -6.14 31.45
C GLY A 335 10.88 -6.35 29.94
N GLN A 336 9.85 -7.08 29.48
CA GLN A 336 9.66 -7.42 28.07
C GLN A 336 9.22 -6.20 27.25
N GLU A 337 8.31 -5.39 27.77
CA GLU A 337 7.85 -4.17 27.14
C GLU A 337 9.01 -3.24 26.72
N LYS A 338 9.98 -3.02 27.63
CA LYS A 338 11.19 -2.26 27.31
C LYS A 338 11.96 -2.84 26.13
N LYS A 339 12.09 -4.16 26.07
CA LYS A 339 12.80 -4.84 24.98
C LYS A 339 12.08 -4.64 23.64
N ASP A 340 10.73 -4.77 23.65
CA ASP A 340 9.92 -4.68 22.46
C ASP A 340 9.92 -3.23 21.91
N LEU A 341 9.70 -2.23 22.75
CA LEU A 341 9.76 -0.82 22.36
C LEU A 341 11.18 -0.40 21.92
N THR A 342 12.24 -0.93 22.56
CA THR A 342 13.62 -0.68 22.12
C THR A 342 13.87 -1.30 20.74
N ARG A 343 13.43 -2.54 20.52
CA ARG A 343 13.52 -3.21 19.24
C ARG A 343 12.78 -2.42 18.16
N LEU A 344 11.58 -1.94 18.45
CA LEU A 344 10.76 -1.17 17.54
C LEU A 344 11.45 0.15 17.17
N SER A 345 11.81 0.97 18.15
CA SER A 345 12.41 2.30 17.93
C SER A 345 13.76 2.26 17.22
N THR A 346 14.43 1.11 17.20
CA THR A 346 15.73 0.92 16.52
C THR A 346 15.62 0.12 15.22
N SER A 347 14.43 -0.38 14.87
CA SER A 347 14.25 -1.23 13.70
C SER A 347 14.27 -0.42 12.39
N PRO A 348 15.14 -0.76 11.42
CA PRO A 348 15.12 -0.17 10.09
C PRO A 348 13.90 -0.63 9.26
N LEU A 349 13.17 -1.65 9.70
CA LEU A 349 11.94 -2.13 9.03
C LEU A 349 10.73 -1.25 9.33
N VAL A 350 10.78 -0.49 10.43
CA VAL A 350 9.73 0.45 10.86
C VAL A 350 10.18 1.90 10.70
N PHE A 351 11.47 2.15 10.92
CA PHE A 351 12.10 3.47 10.76
C PHE A 351 13.32 3.35 9.83
N PRO A 352 13.10 3.18 8.51
CA PRO A 352 14.18 3.07 7.53
C PRO A 352 15.01 4.35 7.48
N SER A 353 16.29 4.20 7.14
CA SER A 353 17.16 5.36 6.93
C SER A 353 16.83 6.10 5.64
N ASP A 354 17.26 7.37 5.54
CA ASP A 354 17.12 8.15 4.29
C ASP A 354 17.81 7.43 3.12
N ALA A 355 18.92 6.76 3.34
CA ALA A 355 19.63 5.98 2.33
C ALA A 355 18.81 4.77 1.84
N ASP A 356 18.05 4.12 2.72
CA ASP A 356 17.13 3.05 2.34
C ASP A 356 15.97 3.63 1.53
N MET A 357 15.36 4.72 2.01
CA MET A 357 14.25 5.38 1.30
C MET A 357 14.62 5.83 -0.12
N GLN A 358 15.87 6.27 -0.35
CA GLN A 358 16.34 6.67 -1.69
C GLN A 358 16.40 5.51 -2.69
N ARG A 359 16.51 4.26 -2.23
CA ARG A 359 16.54 3.05 -3.07
C ARG A 359 15.15 2.49 -3.38
N LEU A 360 14.11 3.02 -2.73
CA LEU A 360 12.75 2.54 -2.87
C LEU A 360 12.01 3.29 -3.98
N ARG A 361 11.08 2.59 -4.64
CA ARG A 361 10.20 3.16 -5.67
C ARG A 361 8.76 2.75 -5.41
N HIS A 362 7.84 3.66 -5.68
CA HIS A 362 6.41 3.35 -5.68
C HIS A 362 6.01 2.50 -6.89
N TYR A 363 4.79 1.99 -6.88
CA TYR A 363 4.18 1.44 -8.07
C TYR A 363 4.01 2.55 -9.13
N ARG A 364 4.27 2.20 -10.39
CA ARG A 364 3.99 3.09 -11.50
C ARG A 364 2.49 3.39 -11.57
N ARG A 365 2.13 4.64 -11.78
CA ARG A 365 0.78 5.02 -12.16
C ARG A 365 0.50 4.50 -13.59
N LEU A 366 -0.50 3.66 -13.71
CA LEU A 366 -0.91 3.08 -14.97
C LEU A 366 -2.24 3.66 -15.42
N THR A 367 -2.39 3.97 -16.70
CA THR A 367 -3.70 4.18 -17.30
C THR A 367 -4.45 2.84 -17.34
N GLN A 368 -5.77 2.84 -17.49
CA GLN A 368 -6.56 1.62 -17.57
C GLN A 368 -6.07 0.67 -18.70
N ALA A 369 -5.64 1.24 -19.83
CA ALA A 369 -5.10 0.45 -20.94
C ALA A 369 -3.74 -0.17 -20.57
N GLU A 370 -2.85 0.59 -19.96
CA GLU A 370 -1.55 0.10 -19.45
C GLU A 370 -1.74 -0.95 -18.36
N GLU A 371 -2.69 -0.76 -17.44
CA GLU A 371 -3.03 -1.73 -16.41
C GLU A 371 -3.44 -3.08 -17.01
N THR A 372 -4.39 -3.05 -17.95
CA THR A 372 -4.83 -4.28 -18.63
C THR A 372 -3.65 -4.99 -19.28
N GLN A 373 -2.76 -4.24 -19.92
CA GLN A 373 -1.56 -4.80 -20.55
C GLN A 373 -0.56 -5.33 -19.52
N TYR A 374 -0.35 -4.60 -18.44
CA TYR A 374 0.55 -5.01 -17.35
C TYR A 374 0.10 -6.32 -16.71
N GLN A 375 -1.17 -6.43 -16.36
CA GLN A 375 -1.75 -7.65 -15.80
C GLN A 375 -1.64 -8.83 -16.78
N LYS A 376 -1.96 -8.60 -18.06
CA LYS A 376 -1.80 -9.62 -19.11
C LYS A 376 -0.38 -10.15 -19.25
N ILE A 377 0.63 -9.32 -18.95
CA ILE A 377 2.05 -9.70 -19.03
C ILE A 377 2.49 -10.49 -17.80
N PHE A 378 2.11 -10.05 -16.58
CA PHE A 378 2.68 -10.57 -15.34
C PHE A 378 1.82 -11.62 -14.63
N GLU A 379 0.47 -11.50 -14.63
CA GLU A 379 -0.38 -12.48 -13.95
C GLU A 379 -0.17 -13.94 -14.41
N PRO A 380 0.03 -14.26 -15.72
CA PRO A 380 0.24 -15.63 -16.15
C PRO A 380 1.51 -16.27 -15.58
N ILE A 381 2.50 -15.45 -15.18
CA ILE A 381 3.76 -15.95 -14.62
C ILE A 381 3.50 -16.63 -13.29
N ALA A 382 2.74 -15.98 -12.40
CA ALA A 382 2.39 -16.52 -11.10
C ALA A 382 1.38 -17.69 -11.17
N LYS A 383 0.51 -17.68 -12.19
CA LYS A 383 -0.51 -18.72 -12.38
C LYS A 383 0.03 -19.97 -13.11
N GLY A 384 1.27 -19.95 -13.59
CA GLY A 384 1.90 -21.09 -14.25
C GLY A 384 1.39 -21.39 -15.66
N SER A 385 0.78 -20.41 -16.32
CA SER A 385 0.24 -20.51 -17.69
C SER A 385 1.07 -19.75 -18.72
#